data_7800737fbf957a304510d0d8a7c40346
#
_entry.id   7800737fbf957a304510d0d8a7c40346
#
_cell.length_a   1.000
_cell.length_b   1.000
_cell.length_c   1.000
_cell.angle_alpha   90.00
_cell.angle_beta   90.00
_cell.angle_gamma   90.00
#
_symmetry.space_group_name_H-M   'P 1'
#
loop_
_entity.id
_entity.type
_entity.pdbx_description
1 polymer ?
#
loop_
_entity_poly.entity_id
_entity_poly.type
_entity_poly.pdbx_seq_one_letter_code
_entity_poly.pdbx_strand_id
1 'polypeptide(L)'
;MTVSLSAPSLADDVSAALASLAGASPSPLQHFTLENGLSVYLRQQSRNALAAVQLWYNVGTRHEPAGQTNLSHLLEHVIFEGSRKLEPGQYAKVVARLAGQANASTHLDATAFDMLLPASRLPVALELLADAMDTATFGLPKLARGAKAITDERRLKVDAQPVQQAYDRHLALAHGSSPYATPSFGSAMDLQNIDLPTLRQWYTTHYRPNNATLVVVGNVELDTLKQQVETYFAHLARGQLADSPFPRSDTPLAERSQAVSLPGLSHGLLMSFNVPSCATAIDALTSKTLELIREVLAEGSSAWLYAELVRGRGLLTGVAATYDPLVRGDTVITFSAYVNTLNATLDQAADAIYEQIARLQTEALSAEQLQRVKLRMLARQLFSLDSATAQASQIGAIAATGQPATLIDEHARLISIIDSAQVQQVARTYLGRERLTTTSLLPGAQA
;
A
#
# COMPACT_ATOMS: atom_id res chain seq x y z
N MET A 1 35.80 -2.97 -40.89
CA MET A 1 35.15 -3.97 -40.04
C MET A 1 33.99 -3.28 -39.30
N THR A 2 32.79 -3.41 -39.80
CA THR A 2 31.58 -2.96 -39.15
C THR A 2 31.15 -4.02 -38.14
N VAL A 3 31.34 -3.75 -36.83
CA VAL A 3 30.81 -4.64 -35.80
C VAL A 3 29.30 -4.41 -35.79
N SER A 4 28.53 -5.34 -36.34
CA SER A 4 27.09 -5.40 -36.21
C SER A 4 26.78 -5.87 -34.77
N LEU A 5 26.55 -4.94 -33.89
CA LEU A 5 25.92 -5.23 -32.58
C LEU A 5 24.43 -5.52 -32.84
N SER A 6 24.07 -6.79 -33.01
CA SER A 6 22.67 -7.19 -32.93
C SER A 6 22.18 -6.85 -31.51
N ALA A 7 21.20 -5.96 -31.38
CA ALA A 7 20.55 -5.72 -30.08
C ALA A 7 19.94 -7.06 -29.59
N PRO A 8 20.08 -7.41 -28.31
CA PRO A 8 19.46 -8.59 -27.75
C PRO A 8 17.94 -8.54 -27.95
N SER A 9 17.30 -9.70 -28.06
CA SER A 9 15.84 -9.75 -28.12
C SER A 9 15.23 -9.39 -26.75
N LEU A 10 14.01 -8.86 -26.74
CA LEU A 10 13.29 -8.58 -25.47
C LEU A 10 13.12 -9.83 -24.59
N ALA A 11 13.08 -11.02 -25.20
CA ALA A 11 13.04 -12.28 -24.47
C ALA A 11 14.38 -12.55 -23.77
N ASP A 12 15.50 -12.24 -24.41
CA ASP A 12 16.84 -12.34 -23.81
C ASP A 12 16.98 -11.34 -22.67
N ASP A 13 16.46 -10.12 -22.83
CA ASP A 13 16.47 -9.09 -21.78
C ASP A 13 15.66 -9.51 -20.54
N VAL A 14 14.48 -10.11 -20.70
CA VAL A 14 13.70 -10.66 -19.59
C VAL A 14 14.45 -11.81 -18.90
N SER A 15 15.05 -12.71 -19.67
CA SER A 15 15.85 -13.81 -19.13
C SER A 15 17.06 -13.29 -18.35
N ALA A 16 17.75 -12.26 -18.88
CA ALA A 16 18.86 -11.60 -18.21
C ALA A 16 18.42 -10.89 -16.91
N ALA A 17 17.25 -10.23 -16.91
CA ALA A 17 16.68 -9.60 -15.72
C ALA A 17 16.34 -10.64 -14.65
N LEU A 18 15.74 -11.77 -15.02
CA LEU A 18 15.47 -12.88 -14.11
C LEU A 18 16.75 -13.49 -13.54
N ALA A 19 17.79 -13.68 -14.37
CA ALA A 19 19.09 -14.15 -13.91
C ALA A 19 19.77 -13.15 -12.95
N SER A 20 19.64 -11.85 -13.24
CA SER A 20 20.11 -10.79 -12.33
C SER A 20 19.37 -10.79 -11.00
N LEU A 21 18.07 -11.00 -10.99
CA LEU A 21 17.27 -11.16 -9.77
C LEU A 21 17.69 -12.42 -9.00
N ALA A 22 17.90 -13.54 -9.69
CA ALA A 22 18.38 -14.77 -9.05
C ALA A 22 19.81 -14.62 -8.49
N GLY A 23 20.70 -13.91 -9.21
CA GLY A 23 22.05 -13.61 -8.74
C GLY A 23 22.14 -12.53 -7.66
N ALA A 24 21.17 -11.62 -7.63
CA ALA A 24 20.99 -10.62 -6.59
C ALA A 24 20.10 -11.11 -5.45
N SER A 25 19.65 -12.39 -5.52
CA SER A 25 18.72 -12.95 -4.55
C SER A 25 19.16 -12.59 -3.15
N PRO A 26 18.35 -11.86 -2.42
CA PRO A 26 18.59 -11.67 -1.01
C PRO A 26 18.63 -13.03 -0.34
N SER A 27 19.27 -13.12 0.81
CA SER A 27 19.20 -14.34 1.63
C SER A 27 17.75 -14.77 1.80
N PRO A 28 17.46 -16.06 1.95
CA PRO A 28 16.11 -16.54 2.17
C PRO A 28 15.44 -15.78 3.32
N LEU A 29 14.15 -15.47 3.16
CA LEU A 29 13.36 -14.89 4.23
C LEU A 29 13.24 -15.91 5.38
N GLN A 30 13.76 -15.57 6.55
CA GLN A 30 13.73 -16.38 7.75
C GLN A 30 12.56 -15.94 8.63
N HIS A 31 11.91 -16.89 9.31
CA HIS A 31 10.74 -16.61 10.13
C HIS A 31 10.76 -17.43 11.42
N PHE A 32 10.35 -16.81 12.51
CA PHE A 32 10.03 -17.47 13.77
C PHE A 32 8.91 -16.72 14.50
N THR A 33 8.29 -17.38 15.47
CA THR A 33 7.22 -16.79 16.28
C THR A 33 7.54 -17.00 17.75
N LEU A 34 7.39 -15.95 18.56
CA LEU A 34 7.51 -16.06 20.02
C LEU A 34 6.27 -16.75 20.62
N GLU A 35 6.39 -17.29 21.84
CA GLU A 35 5.27 -17.92 22.57
C GLU A 35 4.08 -16.97 22.76
N ASN A 36 4.32 -15.68 22.92
CA ASN A 36 3.28 -14.66 23.04
C ASN A 36 2.60 -14.31 21.69
N GLY A 37 3.04 -14.93 20.59
CA GLY A 37 2.43 -14.81 19.28
C GLY A 37 3.03 -13.73 18.37
N LEU A 38 4.08 -13.02 18.80
CA LEU A 38 4.79 -12.08 17.91
C LEU A 38 5.45 -12.83 16.76
N SER A 39 5.05 -12.50 15.53
CA SER A 39 5.66 -13.03 14.30
C SER A 39 6.88 -12.21 13.93
N VAL A 40 8.00 -12.84 13.59
CA VAL A 40 9.27 -12.15 13.29
C VAL A 40 9.83 -12.66 11.98
N TYR A 41 10.09 -11.72 11.06
CA TYR A 41 10.75 -11.98 9.80
C TYR A 41 12.13 -11.34 9.76
N LEU A 42 13.11 -12.08 9.29
CA LEU A 42 14.47 -11.60 9.05
C LEU A 42 14.86 -11.84 7.60
N ARG A 43 15.35 -10.78 6.94
CA ARG A 43 16.12 -10.92 5.70
C ARG A 43 17.52 -10.39 5.94
N GLN A 44 18.50 -11.28 5.91
CA GLN A 44 19.90 -10.88 6.04
C GLN A 44 20.37 -10.13 4.80
N GLN A 45 20.99 -8.97 4.99
CA GLN A 45 21.58 -8.17 3.93
C GLN A 45 22.88 -7.55 4.42
N SER A 46 23.99 -8.07 3.94
CA SER A 46 25.33 -7.63 4.38
C SER A 46 25.96 -6.53 3.53
N ARG A 47 25.23 -5.98 2.54
CA ARG A 47 25.76 -4.95 1.62
C ARG A 47 26.15 -3.65 2.32
N ASN A 48 25.52 -3.32 3.44
CA ASN A 48 25.83 -2.16 4.26
C ASN A 48 25.63 -2.49 5.75
N ALA A 49 26.12 -1.62 6.61
CA ALA A 49 26.05 -1.79 8.07
C ALA A 49 24.72 -1.27 8.67
N LEU A 50 23.66 -1.17 7.87
CA LEU A 50 22.35 -0.69 8.33
C LEU A 50 21.39 -1.85 8.59
N ALA A 51 20.40 -1.60 9.43
CA ALA A 51 19.23 -2.42 9.62
C ALA A 51 17.96 -1.56 9.49
N ALA A 52 17.00 -2.02 8.66
CA ALA A 52 15.65 -1.55 8.69
C ALA A 52 14.85 -2.43 9.64
N VAL A 53 14.12 -1.81 10.56
CA VAL A 53 13.29 -2.48 11.56
C VAL A 53 11.90 -1.91 11.46
N GLN A 54 10.90 -2.77 11.27
CA GLN A 54 9.51 -2.35 11.19
C GLN A 54 8.64 -3.22 12.09
N LEU A 55 7.76 -2.58 12.86
CA LEU A 55 6.73 -3.24 13.66
C LEU A 55 5.36 -2.91 13.07
N TRP A 56 4.70 -3.92 12.54
CA TRP A 56 3.40 -3.84 11.89
C TRP A 56 2.33 -4.39 12.83
N TYR A 57 1.32 -3.57 13.16
CA TYR A 57 0.13 -4.03 13.87
C TYR A 57 -0.98 -4.28 12.85
N ASN A 58 -1.68 -5.41 12.96
CA ASN A 58 -2.78 -5.79 12.09
C ASN A 58 -4.07 -5.05 12.46
N VAL A 59 -3.97 -3.74 12.53
CA VAL A 59 -5.06 -2.81 12.82
C VAL A 59 -4.82 -1.50 12.09
N GLY A 60 -5.81 -1.03 11.35
CA GLY A 60 -5.76 0.22 10.59
C GLY A 60 -7.17 0.84 10.52
N THR A 61 -7.35 1.79 9.63
CA THR A 61 -8.56 2.62 9.59
C THR A 61 -9.85 1.84 9.36
N ARG A 62 -9.81 0.69 8.65
CA ARG A 62 -11.01 -0.13 8.43
C ARG A 62 -11.57 -0.81 9.68
N HIS A 63 -10.76 -0.93 10.73
CA HIS A 63 -11.17 -1.57 11.98
C HIS A 63 -11.86 -0.59 12.94
N GLU A 64 -11.81 0.68 12.62
CA GLU A 64 -12.35 1.74 13.47
C GLU A 64 -13.88 1.68 13.49
N PRO A 65 -14.50 1.73 14.67
CA PRO A 65 -15.94 1.73 14.76
C PRO A 65 -16.56 2.97 14.10
N ALA A 66 -17.78 2.82 13.59
CA ALA A 66 -18.54 3.97 13.07
C ALA A 66 -18.69 5.05 14.16
N GLY A 67 -18.41 6.30 13.82
CA GLY A 67 -18.39 7.42 14.76
C GLY A 67 -17.10 7.55 15.58
N GLN A 68 -16.08 6.71 15.33
CA GLN A 68 -14.79 6.75 16.01
C GLN A 68 -13.61 6.63 15.03
N THR A 69 -13.77 7.20 13.84
CA THR A 69 -12.68 7.23 12.85
C THR A 69 -11.50 8.06 13.33
N ASN A 70 -10.30 7.79 12.83
CA ASN A 70 -9.00 8.35 13.24
C ASN A 70 -8.38 7.75 14.52
N LEU A 71 -8.91 6.69 15.11
CA LEU A 71 -8.30 6.08 16.30
C LEU A 71 -6.89 5.55 16.02
N SER A 72 -6.69 4.86 14.90
CA SER A 72 -5.39 4.31 14.52
C SER A 72 -4.39 5.42 14.22
N HIS A 73 -4.80 6.42 13.45
CA HIS A 73 -3.96 7.56 13.09
C HIS A 73 -3.61 8.43 14.32
N LEU A 74 -4.58 8.64 15.23
CA LEU A 74 -4.33 9.37 16.47
C LEU A 74 -3.36 8.62 17.39
N LEU A 75 -3.50 7.29 17.48
CA LEU A 75 -2.57 6.47 18.25
C LEU A 75 -1.16 6.49 17.63
N GLU A 76 -1.05 6.45 16.31
CA GLU A 76 0.23 6.62 15.60
C GLU A 76 0.96 7.90 16.04
N HIS A 77 0.26 9.04 16.11
CA HIS A 77 0.83 10.33 16.53
C HIS A 77 1.26 10.37 18.00
N VAL A 78 0.60 9.62 18.88
CA VAL A 78 0.83 9.78 20.32
C VAL A 78 1.57 8.63 20.99
N ILE A 79 1.71 7.48 20.34
CA ILE A 79 2.29 6.26 20.95
C ILE A 79 3.76 6.47 21.41
N PHE A 80 4.53 7.25 20.66
CA PHE A 80 5.91 7.58 20.98
C PHE A 80 6.10 8.89 21.73
N GLU A 81 5.00 9.53 22.16
CA GLU A 81 5.08 10.76 22.96
C GLU A 81 5.37 10.51 24.46
N GLY A 82 5.89 9.34 24.80
CA GLY A 82 6.34 8.96 26.12
C GLY A 82 5.77 7.60 26.57
N SER A 83 6.53 6.98 27.43
CA SER A 83 6.28 5.64 27.98
C SER A 83 6.68 5.61 29.45
N ARG A 84 6.78 4.40 30.03
CA ARG A 84 7.35 4.24 31.36
C ARG A 84 8.85 4.56 31.38
N LYS A 85 9.56 4.36 30.26
CA LYS A 85 11.01 4.57 30.14
C LYS A 85 11.39 5.93 29.57
N LEU A 86 10.51 6.54 28.76
CA LEU A 86 10.80 7.75 28.00
C LEU A 86 9.85 8.89 28.35
N GLU A 87 10.41 10.05 28.64
CA GLU A 87 9.64 11.28 28.75
C GLU A 87 9.18 11.80 27.36
N PRO A 88 8.13 12.65 27.30
CA PRO A 88 7.68 13.23 26.05
C PRO A 88 8.81 13.88 25.23
N GLY A 89 8.88 13.54 23.94
CA GLY A 89 9.89 14.05 23.00
C GLY A 89 11.28 13.40 23.13
N GLN A 90 11.49 12.45 24.04
CA GLN A 90 12.76 11.73 24.15
C GLN A 90 12.96 10.70 23.05
N TYR A 91 11.88 10.06 22.55
CA TYR A 91 11.95 9.07 21.48
C TYR A 91 12.74 9.59 20.27
N ALA A 92 12.32 10.71 19.70
CA ALA A 92 12.98 11.29 18.53
C ALA A 92 14.45 11.66 18.82
N LYS A 93 14.76 12.12 20.05
CA LYS A 93 16.13 12.44 20.47
C LYS A 93 17.01 11.19 20.56
N VAL A 94 16.46 10.08 21.07
CA VAL A 94 17.18 8.80 21.13
C VAL A 94 17.47 8.31 19.71
N VAL A 95 16.47 8.26 18.84
CA VAL A 95 16.63 7.83 17.43
C VAL A 95 17.70 8.69 16.73
N ALA A 96 17.65 10.01 16.87
CA ALA A 96 18.64 10.90 16.27
C ALA A 96 20.06 10.64 16.79
N ARG A 97 20.23 10.38 18.11
CA ARG A 97 21.54 10.03 18.71
C ARG A 97 22.10 8.70 18.21
N LEU A 98 21.23 7.79 17.75
CA LEU A 98 21.61 6.52 17.14
C LEU A 98 22.01 6.67 15.66
N ALA A 99 22.02 7.89 15.12
CA ALA A 99 22.10 8.18 13.69
C ALA A 99 21.00 7.48 12.89
N GLY A 100 19.83 7.29 13.50
CA GLY A 100 18.68 6.63 12.94
C GLY A 100 17.67 7.60 12.34
N GLN A 101 16.79 7.04 11.53
CA GLN A 101 15.57 7.68 11.04
C GLN A 101 14.39 6.83 11.50
N ALA A 102 13.30 7.47 11.90
CA ALA A 102 12.06 6.80 12.24
C ALA A 102 10.89 7.46 11.55
N ASN A 103 9.90 6.66 11.18
CA ASN A 103 8.64 7.11 10.62
C ASN A 103 7.51 6.17 11.09
N ALA A 104 6.27 6.54 10.80
CA ALA A 104 5.11 5.69 11.01
C ALA A 104 4.10 5.93 9.89
N SER A 105 3.21 4.98 9.69
CA SER A 105 2.15 5.07 8.69
C SER A 105 0.94 4.24 9.08
N THR A 106 -0.24 4.84 8.96
CA THR A 106 -1.53 4.17 9.13
C THR A 106 -2.13 3.85 7.77
N HIS A 107 -2.41 2.58 7.55
CA HIS A 107 -3.04 2.04 6.35
C HIS A 107 -4.47 1.58 6.64
N LEU A 108 -5.16 1.08 5.61
CA LEU A 108 -6.49 0.51 5.77
C LEU A 108 -6.51 -0.66 6.76
N ASP A 109 -5.56 -1.58 6.65
CA ASP A 109 -5.55 -2.84 7.40
C ASP A 109 -4.48 -2.92 8.50
N ALA A 110 -3.51 -2.02 8.50
CA ALA A 110 -2.37 -2.08 9.39
C ALA A 110 -1.86 -0.70 9.78
N THR A 111 -1.13 -0.64 10.90
CA THR A 111 -0.32 0.52 11.30
C THR A 111 1.12 0.06 11.45
N ALA A 112 2.05 0.72 10.77
CA ALA A 112 3.46 0.39 10.76
C ALA A 112 4.30 1.46 11.42
N PHE A 113 5.31 1.02 12.18
CA PHE A 113 6.33 1.86 12.79
C PHE A 113 7.69 1.40 12.28
N ASP A 114 8.44 2.27 11.64
CA ASP A 114 9.69 1.93 10.98
C ASP A 114 10.87 2.74 11.50
N MET A 115 12.02 2.07 11.53
CA MET A 115 13.31 2.69 11.82
C MET A 115 14.36 2.16 10.84
N LEU A 116 15.24 3.06 10.41
CA LEU A 116 16.48 2.73 9.71
C LEU A 116 17.65 3.25 10.54
N LEU A 117 18.59 2.37 10.90
CA LEU A 117 19.70 2.72 11.79
C LEU A 117 20.90 1.79 11.56
N PRO A 118 22.10 2.13 12.10
CA PRO A 118 23.22 1.19 12.10
C PRO A 118 22.85 -0.14 12.77
N ALA A 119 23.16 -1.27 12.14
CA ALA A 119 22.79 -2.61 12.64
C ALA A 119 23.27 -2.87 14.07
N SER A 120 24.42 -2.28 14.49
CA SER A 120 24.93 -2.35 15.87
C SER A 120 24.01 -1.68 16.90
N ARG A 121 23.03 -0.89 16.46
CA ARG A 121 22.04 -0.19 17.30
C ARG A 121 20.67 -0.87 17.32
N LEU A 122 20.52 -1.98 16.62
CA LEU A 122 19.29 -2.76 16.58
C LEU A 122 18.69 -3.05 17.97
N PRO A 123 19.46 -3.44 19.01
CA PRO A 123 18.91 -3.71 20.34
C PRO A 123 18.12 -2.53 20.91
N VAL A 124 18.60 -1.29 20.70
CA VAL A 124 17.89 -0.09 21.20
C VAL A 124 16.60 0.16 20.44
N ALA A 125 16.59 -0.08 19.10
CA ALA A 125 15.36 0.03 18.30
C ALA A 125 14.30 -0.98 18.78
N LEU A 126 14.72 -2.23 19.03
CA LEU A 126 13.82 -3.27 19.54
C LEU A 126 13.27 -2.91 20.93
N GLU A 127 14.12 -2.37 21.81
CA GLU A 127 13.70 -1.89 23.14
C GLU A 127 12.68 -0.75 23.03
N LEU A 128 12.91 0.23 22.15
CA LEU A 128 11.98 1.34 21.92
C LEU A 128 10.61 0.87 21.43
N LEU A 129 10.58 -0.05 20.48
CA LEU A 129 9.33 -0.59 19.92
C LEU A 129 8.60 -1.45 20.97
N ALA A 130 9.31 -2.27 21.72
CA ALA A 130 8.73 -3.09 22.79
C ALA A 130 8.17 -2.23 23.93
N ASP A 131 8.89 -1.19 24.36
CA ASP A 131 8.43 -0.25 25.37
C ASP A 131 7.18 0.51 24.92
N ALA A 132 7.12 0.97 23.67
CA ALA A 132 5.93 1.61 23.12
C ALA A 132 4.74 0.65 23.04
N MET A 133 4.94 -0.65 22.77
CA MET A 133 3.89 -1.66 22.79
C MET A 133 3.34 -1.93 24.20
N ASP A 134 4.17 -1.87 25.24
CA ASP A 134 3.79 -2.27 26.59
C ASP A 134 3.40 -1.07 27.49
N THR A 135 4.14 0.03 27.40
CA THR A 135 4.11 1.05 28.43
C THR A 135 3.83 2.47 27.94
N ALA A 136 3.37 2.65 26.70
CA ALA A 136 3.01 3.97 26.19
C ALA A 136 2.02 4.68 27.13
N THR A 137 2.26 5.97 27.37
CA THR A 137 1.45 6.77 28.29
C THR A 137 0.62 7.79 27.55
N PHE A 138 -0.67 7.85 27.90
CA PHE A 138 -1.63 8.75 27.28
C PHE A 138 -2.19 9.75 28.29
N GLY A 139 -2.31 11.01 27.87
CA GLY A 139 -2.89 12.07 28.69
C GLY A 139 -3.55 13.13 27.80
N LEU A 140 -4.43 13.97 28.40
CA LEU A 140 -5.18 14.99 27.67
C LEU A 140 -4.30 15.93 26.83
N PRO A 141 -3.13 16.42 27.32
CA PRO A 141 -2.29 17.28 26.49
C PRO A 141 -1.72 16.57 25.24
N LYS A 142 -1.38 15.26 25.33
CA LYS A 142 -0.90 14.47 24.19
C LYS A 142 -2.02 14.24 23.19
N LEU A 143 -3.20 13.85 23.69
CA LEU A 143 -4.38 13.66 22.86
C LEU A 143 -4.71 14.92 22.05
N ALA A 144 -4.74 16.08 22.73
CA ALA A 144 -5.03 17.35 22.07
C ALA A 144 -3.98 17.73 21.01
N ARG A 145 -2.69 17.46 21.25
CA ARG A 145 -1.63 17.70 20.25
C ARG A 145 -1.75 16.77 19.06
N GLY A 146 -2.00 15.48 19.29
CA GLY A 146 -2.21 14.51 18.22
C GLY A 146 -3.42 14.86 17.35
N ALA A 147 -4.56 15.16 17.97
CA ALA A 147 -5.76 15.57 17.25
C ALA A 147 -5.56 16.87 16.45
N LYS A 148 -4.81 17.84 17.01
CA LYS A 148 -4.45 19.04 16.28
C LYS A 148 -3.53 18.74 15.08
N ALA A 149 -2.54 17.88 15.24
CA ALA A 149 -1.62 17.50 14.16
C ALA A 149 -2.39 16.86 13.00
N ILE A 150 -3.30 15.92 13.28
CA ILE A 150 -4.16 15.27 12.27
C ILE A 150 -5.09 16.30 11.60
N THR A 151 -5.65 17.23 12.36
CA THR A 151 -6.49 18.31 11.79
C THR A 151 -5.70 19.19 10.83
N ASP A 152 -4.47 19.58 11.20
CA ASP A 152 -3.60 20.39 10.34
C ASP A 152 -3.19 19.60 9.08
N GLU A 153 -2.89 18.32 9.23
CA GLU A 153 -2.55 17.41 8.13
C GLU A 153 -3.73 17.20 7.18
N ARG A 154 -4.92 16.92 7.70
CA ARG A 154 -6.16 16.81 6.91
C ARG A 154 -6.41 18.07 6.09
N ARG A 155 -6.23 19.25 6.72
CA ARG A 155 -6.39 20.53 6.03
C ARG A 155 -5.47 20.63 4.81
N LEU A 156 -4.21 20.18 4.94
CA LEU A 156 -3.22 20.23 3.85
C LEU A 156 -3.43 19.15 2.80
N LYS A 157 -3.75 17.92 3.22
CA LYS A 157 -3.81 16.75 2.34
C LYS A 157 -5.19 16.50 1.73
N VAL A 158 -6.25 16.96 2.35
CA VAL A 158 -7.64 16.71 1.91
C VAL A 158 -8.40 18.02 1.67
N ASP A 159 -8.58 18.86 2.72
CA ASP A 159 -9.50 19.99 2.62
C ASP A 159 -9.02 21.04 1.61
N ALA A 160 -7.70 21.23 1.48
CA ALA A 160 -7.10 22.12 0.47
C ALA A 160 -6.86 21.44 -0.89
N GLN A 161 -7.24 20.16 -1.05
CA GLN A 161 -6.96 19.35 -2.24
C GLN A 161 -8.27 18.86 -2.89
N PRO A 162 -8.87 19.62 -3.82
CA PRO A 162 -10.15 19.25 -4.44
C PRO A 162 -10.10 17.85 -5.12
N VAL A 163 -8.97 17.48 -5.70
CA VAL A 163 -8.78 16.18 -6.32
C VAL A 163 -8.88 15.06 -5.27
N GLN A 164 -8.27 15.24 -4.09
CA GLN A 164 -8.35 14.25 -3.01
C GLN A 164 -9.78 14.12 -2.46
N GLN A 165 -10.49 15.24 -2.29
CA GLN A 165 -11.89 15.21 -1.87
C GLN A 165 -12.78 14.48 -2.89
N ALA A 166 -12.53 14.69 -4.18
CA ALA A 166 -13.25 13.98 -5.23
C ALA A 166 -12.89 12.50 -5.25
N TYR A 167 -11.63 12.16 -5.01
CA TYR A 167 -11.15 10.78 -4.93
C TYR A 167 -11.78 10.03 -3.75
N ASP A 168 -11.84 10.64 -2.56
CA ASP A 168 -12.50 10.05 -1.38
C ASP A 168 -13.99 9.76 -1.65
N ARG A 169 -14.72 10.69 -2.31
CA ARG A 169 -16.12 10.48 -2.73
C ARG A 169 -16.24 9.36 -3.77
N HIS A 170 -15.29 9.28 -4.69
CA HIS A 170 -15.25 8.22 -5.70
C HIS A 170 -15.05 6.85 -5.05
N LEU A 171 -14.08 6.71 -4.14
CA LEU A 171 -13.82 5.46 -3.43
C LEU A 171 -15.01 5.02 -2.56
N ALA A 172 -15.68 5.97 -1.89
CA ALA A 172 -16.89 5.68 -1.13
C ALA A 172 -17.98 5.04 -2.02
N LEU A 173 -18.18 5.57 -3.23
CA LEU A 173 -19.13 4.98 -4.19
C LEU A 173 -18.65 3.63 -4.72
N ALA A 174 -17.36 3.49 -5.04
CA ALA A 174 -16.79 2.28 -5.62
C ALA A 174 -16.76 1.10 -4.63
N HIS A 175 -16.46 1.36 -3.37
CA HIS A 175 -16.40 0.34 -2.32
C HIS A 175 -17.78 0.01 -1.71
N GLY A 176 -18.77 0.91 -1.85
CA GLY A 176 -20.13 0.69 -1.35
C GLY A 176 -20.18 0.45 0.16
N SER A 177 -20.66 -0.71 0.62
CA SER A 177 -20.76 -1.06 2.04
C SER A 177 -19.46 -1.60 2.65
N SER A 178 -18.39 -1.76 1.87
CA SER A 178 -17.09 -2.18 2.42
C SER A 178 -16.53 -1.15 3.41
N PRO A 179 -15.85 -1.57 4.48
CA PRO A 179 -15.11 -0.66 5.35
C PRO A 179 -14.09 0.24 4.63
N TYR A 180 -13.66 -0.15 3.43
CA TYR A 180 -12.75 0.66 2.60
C TYR A 180 -13.42 1.87 1.94
N ALA A 181 -14.74 2.04 2.10
CA ALA A 181 -15.46 3.25 1.69
C ALA A 181 -15.18 4.45 2.62
N THR A 182 -14.60 4.21 3.80
CA THR A 182 -14.26 5.28 4.75
C THR A 182 -13.11 6.13 4.21
N PRO A 183 -13.25 7.47 4.21
CA PRO A 183 -12.17 8.37 3.79
C PRO A 183 -10.89 8.16 4.59
N SER A 184 -9.73 8.35 3.96
CA SER A 184 -8.41 8.10 4.55
C SER A 184 -8.13 8.89 5.85
N PHE A 185 -8.69 10.11 5.98
CA PHE A 185 -8.61 10.94 7.18
C PHE A 185 -9.89 10.90 8.01
N GLY A 186 -10.75 9.91 7.83
CA GLY A 186 -11.98 9.75 8.60
C GLY A 186 -12.85 11.02 8.66
N SER A 187 -13.58 11.16 9.75
CA SER A 187 -14.42 12.33 10.05
C SER A 187 -13.71 13.30 11.02
N ALA A 188 -13.77 14.60 10.72
CA ALA A 188 -13.27 15.63 11.65
C ALA A 188 -14.07 15.66 12.97
N MET A 189 -15.36 15.34 12.91
CA MET A 189 -16.23 15.25 14.10
C MET A 189 -15.82 14.08 14.97
N ASP A 190 -15.57 12.91 14.39
CA ASP A 190 -15.15 11.73 15.12
C ASP A 190 -13.83 11.98 15.86
N LEU A 191 -12.86 12.60 15.16
CA LEU A 191 -11.57 12.96 15.76
C LEU A 191 -11.71 13.86 17.00
N GLN A 192 -12.66 14.81 16.98
CA GLN A 192 -12.92 15.70 18.11
C GLN A 192 -13.58 14.98 19.29
N ASN A 193 -14.30 13.90 19.02
CA ASN A 193 -15.05 13.13 20.02
C ASN A 193 -14.23 11.98 20.64
N ILE A 194 -13.03 11.69 20.14
CA ILE A 194 -12.15 10.64 20.74
C ILE A 194 -11.69 11.12 22.12
N ASP A 195 -12.01 10.34 23.13
CA ASP A 195 -11.55 10.56 24.50
C ASP A 195 -10.40 9.61 24.91
N LEU A 196 -9.79 9.86 26.06
CA LEU A 196 -8.70 9.03 26.58
C LEU A 196 -9.11 7.58 26.87
N PRO A 197 -10.28 7.28 27.46
CA PRO A 197 -10.75 5.92 27.63
C PRO A 197 -10.81 5.15 26.31
N THR A 198 -11.40 5.72 25.28
CA THR A 198 -11.53 5.12 23.95
C THR A 198 -10.17 4.85 23.32
N LEU A 199 -9.24 5.83 23.34
CA LEU A 199 -7.89 5.67 22.83
C LEU A 199 -7.10 4.58 23.59
N ARG A 200 -7.21 4.53 24.92
CA ARG A 200 -6.58 3.50 25.74
C ARG A 200 -7.14 2.13 25.46
N GLN A 201 -8.45 2.01 25.29
CA GLN A 201 -9.08 0.75 24.92
C GLN A 201 -8.57 0.27 23.55
N TRP A 202 -8.49 1.16 22.56
CA TRP A 202 -7.93 0.86 21.24
C TRP A 202 -6.51 0.30 21.34
N TYR A 203 -5.65 0.99 22.07
CA TYR A 203 -4.28 0.56 22.32
C TYR A 203 -4.21 -0.79 23.02
N THR A 204 -4.94 -0.98 24.12
CA THR A 204 -4.88 -2.21 24.91
C THR A 204 -5.48 -3.41 24.18
N THR A 205 -6.40 -3.19 23.25
CA THR A 205 -7.01 -4.25 22.45
C THR A 205 -6.10 -4.67 21.29
N HIS A 206 -5.56 -3.73 20.55
CA HIS A 206 -4.97 -4.01 19.25
C HIS A 206 -3.44 -4.03 19.23
N TYR A 207 -2.76 -3.29 20.14
CA TYR A 207 -1.30 -3.19 20.16
C TYR A 207 -0.71 -4.28 21.05
N ARG A 208 -0.78 -5.52 20.56
CA ARG A 208 -0.37 -6.73 21.26
C ARG A 208 0.56 -7.58 20.40
N PRO A 209 1.47 -8.37 21.04
CA PRO A 209 2.43 -9.20 20.29
C PRO A 209 1.76 -10.11 19.25
N ASN A 210 0.69 -10.78 19.61
CA ASN A 210 -0.03 -11.69 18.71
C ASN A 210 -0.89 -10.99 17.63
N ASN A 211 -0.93 -9.67 17.62
CA ASN A 211 -1.50 -8.83 16.56
C ASN A 211 -0.42 -8.06 15.80
N ALA A 212 0.84 -8.45 15.96
CA ALA A 212 1.96 -7.72 15.41
C ALA A 212 2.93 -8.62 14.64
N THR A 213 3.59 -8.02 13.67
CA THR A 213 4.67 -8.62 12.90
C THR A 213 5.88 -7.70 12.97
N LEU A 214 7.01 -8.23 13.44
CA LEU A 214 8.31 -7.56 13.43
C LEU A 214 9.07 -7.98 12.18
N VAL A 215 9.57 -7.02 11.41
CA VAL A 215 10.37 -7.25 10.22
C VAL A 215 11.73 -6.60 10.39
N VAL A 216 12.79 -7.36 10.18
CA VAL A 216 14.17 -6.86 10.20
C VAL A 216 14.85 -7.21 8.87
N VAL A 217 15.41 -6.19 8.22
CA VAL A 217 16.21 -6.36 6.99
C VAL A 217 17.56 -5.66 7.20
N GLY A 218 18.65 -6.42 7.17
CA GLY A 218 19.97 -5.84 7.40
C GLY A 218 21.06 -6.85 7.73
N ASN A 219 22.22 -6.34 8.12
CA ASN A 219 23.36 -7.16 8.51
C ASN A 219 23.20 -7.68 9.96
N VAL A 220 22.32 -8.65 10.13
CA VAL A 220 21.91 -9.22 11.42
C VAL A 220 21.84 -10.73 11.29
N GLU A 221 22.46 -11.45 12.22
CA GLU A 221 22.40 -12.92 12.29
C GLU A 221 21.13 -13.38 13.00
N LEU A 222 20.55 -14.51 12.55
CA LEU A 222 19.28 -15.02 13.06
C LEU A 222 19.28 -15.29 14.57
N ASP A 223 20.30 -15.98 15.05
CA ASP A 223 20.38 -16.34 16.48
C ASP A 223 20.57 -15.12 17.37
N THR A 224 21.33 -14.12 16.89
CA THR A 224 21.45 -12.82 17.57
C THR A 224 20.11 -12.11 17.62
N LEU A 225 19.37 -12.06 16.49
CA LEU A 225 18.05 -11.44 16.46
C LEU A 225 17.06 -12.17 17.40
N LYS A 226 17.04 -13.51 17.39
CA LYS A 226 16.16 -14.29 18.27
C LYS A 226 16.41 -13.92 19.74
N GLN A 227 17.66 -13.93 20.19
CA GLN A 227 18.02 -13.59 21.56
C GLN A 227 17.60 -12.16 21.93
N GLN A 228 17.78 -11.20 21.03
CA GLN A 228 17.38 -9.81 21.24
C GLN A 228 15.87 -9.66 21.31
N VAL A 229 15.13 -10.28 20.37
CA VAL A 229 13.66 -10.23 20.35
C VAL A 229 13.08 -10.91 21.59
N GLU A 230 13.60 -12.06 22.01
CA GLU A 230 13.21 -12.71 23.25
C GLU A 230 13.43 -11.79 24.46
N THR A 231 14.57 -11.11 24.54
CA THR A 231 14.90 -10.19 25.63
C THR A 231 13.89 -9.07 25.79
N TYR A 232 13.47 -8.46 24.66
CA TYR A 232 12.63 -7.26 24.70
C TYR A 232 11.13 -7.54 24.57
N PHE A 233 10.72 -8.63 23.91
CA PHE A 233 9.32 -8.87 23.59
C PHE A 233 8.70 -10.09 24.29
N ALA A 234 9.48 -11.09 24.74
CA ALA A 234 8.89 -12.35 25.25
C ALA A 234 8.02 -12.17 26.49
N HIS A 235 8.30 -11.18 27.33
CA HIS A 235 7.55 -10.88 28.54
C HIS A 235 6.23 -10.15 28.29
N LEU A 236 6.00 -9.64 27.05
CA LEU A 236 4.80 -8.88 26.71
C LEU A 236 3.59 -9.81 26.65
N ALA A 237 2.48 -9.38 27.27
CA ALA A 237 1.28 -10.18 27.37
C ALA A 237 0.58 -10.34 26.00
N ARG A 238 0.19 -11.57 25.69
CA ARG A 238 -0.70 -11.90 24.57
C ARG A 238 -2.07 -11.24 24.75
N GLY A 239 -2.62 -10.65 23.67
CA GLY A 239 -3.95 -10.06 23.66
C GLY A 239 -5.06 -11.08 23.38
N GLN A 240 -6.28 -10.75 23.79
CA GLN A 240 -7.49 -11.40 23.31
C GLN A 240 -8.00 -10.64 22.09
N LEU A 241 -7.78 -11.22 20.91
CA LEU A 241 -8.19 -10.62 19.64
C LEU A 241 -9.53 -11.17 19.21
N ALA A 242 -10.42 -10.31 18.74
CA ALA A 242 -11.62 -10.76 18.04
C ALA A 242 -11.24 -11.23 16.62
N ASP A 243 -12.03 -12.17 16.11
CA ASP A 243 -11.91 -12.57 14.71
C ASP A 243 -12.11 -11.35 13.80
N SER A 244 -11.20 -11.18 12.86
CA SER A 244 -11.25 -10.10 11.88
C SER A 244 -11.34 -10.71 10.47
N PRO A 245 -12.56 -11.00 9.98
CA PRO A 245 -12.74 -11.57 8.66
C PRO A 245 -12.24 -10.62 7.57
N PHE A 246 -11.97 -11.17 6.39
CA PHE A 246 -11.64 -10.34 5.23
C PHE A 246 -12.81 -9.39 4.93
N PRO A 247 -12.55 -8.07 4.81
CA PRO A 247 -13.60 -7.12 4.51
C PRO A 247 -14.15 -7.36 3.10
N ARG A 248 -15.46 -7.42 3.02
CA ARG A 248 -16.20 -7.58 1.76
C ARG A 248 -17.30 -6.52 1.69
N SER A 249 -17.72 -6.22 0.49
CA SER A 249 -18.89 -5.38 0.25
C SER A 249 -20.11 -6.27 0.03
N ASP A 250 -21.20 -5.98 0.75
CA ASP A 250 -22.50 -6.58 0.48
C ASP A 250 -23.25 -5.85 -0.65
N THR A 251 -22.68 -4.75 -1.15
CA THR A 251 -23.26 -3.99 -2.26
C THR A 251 -23.11 -4.80 -3.54
N PRO A 252 -24.23 -5.12 -4.24
CA PRO A 252 -24.17 -5.84 -5.50
C PRO A 252 -23.29 -5.12 -6.52
N LEU A 253 -22.59 -5.88 -7.34
CA LEU A 253 -21.86 -5.33 -8.47
C LEU A 253 -22.83 -4.72 -9.47
N ALA A 254 -22.60 -3.47 -9.83
CA ALA A 254 -23.37 -2.75 -10.82
C ALA A 254 -22.55 -1.58 -11.36
N GLU A 255 -22.79 -1.19 -12.61
CA GLU A 255 -22.24 0.07 -13.11
C GLU A 255 -22.80 1.24 -12.30
N ARG A 256 -21.92 2.10 -11.82
CA ARG A 256 -22.25 3.27 -11.01
C ARG A 256 -21.61 4.52 -11.57
N SER A 257 -22.31 5.65 -11.45
CA SER A 257 -21.75 6.93 -11.86
C SER A 257 -22.18 8.05 -10.93
N GLN A 258 -21.33 9.07 -10.84
CA GLN A 258 -21.63 10.34 -10.18
C GLN A 258 -20.86 11.48 -10.85
N ALA A 259 -21.25 12.71 -10.54
CA ALA A 259 -20.49 13.90 -10.88
C ALA A 259 -20.08 14.62 -9.57
N VAL A 260 -18.83 15.07 -9.53
CA VAL A 260 -18.29 15.85 -8.41
C VAL A 260 -17.82 17.20 -8.95
N SER A 261 -18.41 18.27 -8.46
CA SER A 261 -18.06 19.65 -8.81
C SER A 261 -17.47 20.33 -7.58
N LEU A 262 -16.21 20.76 -7.68
CA LEU A 262 -15.50 21.47 -6.61
C LEU A 262 -14.65 22.61 -7.21
N PRO A 263 -14.51 23.75 -6.51
CA PRO A 263 -13.56 24.79 -6.91
C PRO A 263 -12.14 24.22 -7.02
N GLY A 264 -11.43 24.58 -8.09
CA GLY A 264 -10.05 24.12 -8.33
C GLY A 264 -9.94 22.75 -9.00
N LEU A 265 -11.03 22.02 -9.26
CA LEU A 265 -10.97 20.86 -10.13
C LEU A 265 -10.80 21.27 -11.60
N SER A 266 -10.09 20.45 -12.34
CA SER A 266 -10.11 20.41 -13.81
C SER A 266 -11.11 19.36 -14.29
N HIS A 267 -11.55 19.46 -15.55
CA HIS A 267 -12.34 18.41 -16.16
C HIS A 267 -11.54 17.10 -16.18
N GLY A 268 -12.09 16.06 -15.60
CA GLY A 268 -11.42 14.77 -15.48
C GLY A 268 -12.37 13.63 -15.17
N LEU A 269 -11.80 12.45 -15.08
CA LEU A 269 -12.50 11.21 -14.81
C LEU A 269 -11.76 10.39 -13.77
N LEU A 270 -12.50 9.76 -12.87
CA LEU A 270 -12.06 8.65 -12.06
C LEU A 270 -12.90 7.44 -12.46
N MET A 271 -12.25 6.36 -12.87
CA MET A 271 -12.92 5.13 -13.32
C MET A 271 -12.31 3.95 -12.55
N SER A 272 -13.09 3.30 -11.70
CA SER A 272 -12.63 2.17 -10.89
C SER A 272 -13.38 0.89 -11.21
N PHE A 273 -12.66 -0.22 -11.21
CA PHE A 273 -13.24 -1.57 -11.28
C PHE A 273 -13.02 -2.28 -9.96
N ASN A 274 -14.06 -2.90 -9.40
CA ASN A 274 -13.94 -3.75 -8.22
C ASN A 274 -13.18 -5.03 -8.57
N VAL A 275 -12.04 -5.24 -7.92
CA VAL A 275 -11.11 -6.34 -8.18
C VAL A 275 -10.65 -6.98 -6.88
N PRO A 276 -10.18 -8.23 -6.89
CA PRO A 276 -9.58 -8.83 -5.69
C PRO A 276 -8.22 -8.22 -5.36
N SER A 277 -7.85 -8.28 -4.08
CA SER A 277 -6.48 -8.11 -3.60
C SER A 277 -5.69 -9.41 -3.73
N CYS A 278 -4.43 -9.44 -3.28
CA CYS A 278 -3.67 -10.70 -3.16
C CYS A 278 -4.28 -11.66 -2.12
N ALA A 279 -5.03 -11.14 -1.15
CA ALA A 279 -5.66 -11.94 -0.09
C ALA A 279 -7.01 -12.53 -0.52
N THR A 280 -7.71 -11.91 -1.48
CA THR A 280 -9.05 -12.33 -1.92
C THR A 280 -9.08 -12.89 -3.35
N ALA A 281 -7.98 -12.79 -4.08
CA ALA A 281 -7.83 -13.39 -5.40
C ALA A 281 -7.88 -14.93 -5.32
N ILE A 282 -8.35 -15.56 -6.38
CA ILE A 282 -8.44 -17.02 -6.49
C ILE A 282 -7.04 -17.67 -6.39
N ASP A 283 -6.02 -16.96 -6.86
CA ASP A 283 -4.61 -17.32 -6.75
C ASP A 283 -3.70 -16.08 -6.83
N ALA A 284 -2.45 -16.25 -6.48
CA ALA A 284 -1.47 -15.16 -6.52
C ALA A 284 -1.19 -14.65 -7.94
N LEU A 285 -1.40 -15.49 -8.98
CA LEU A 285 -1.19 -15.11 -10.38
C LEU A 285 -2.25 -14.10 -10.83
N THR A 286 -3.49 -14.22 -10.35
CA THR A 286 -4.60 -13.31 -10.66
C THR A 286 -4.30 -11.88 -10.21
N SER A 287 -3.91 -11.68 -8.94
CA SER A 287 -3.57 -10.33 -8.45
C SER A 287 -2.34 -9.77 -9.16
N LYS A 288 -1.34 -10.61 -9.44
CA LYS A 288 -0.15 -10.20 -10.19
C LYS A 288 -0.46 -9.85 -11.64
N THR A 289 -1.43 -10.51 -12.25
CA THR A 289 -1.93 -10.18 -13.59
C THR A 289 -2.66 -8.83 -13.59
N LEU A 290 -3.42 -8.49 -12.54
CA LEU A 290 -4.03 -7.16 -12.40
C LEU A 290 -2.97 -6.05 -12.29
N GLU A 291 -1.88 -6.28 -11.57
CA GLU A 291 -0.74 -5.36 -11.57
C GLU A 291 -0.16 -5.17 -12.99
N LEU A 292 0.02 -6.26 -13.74
CA LEU A 292 0.51 -6.21 -15.11
C LEU A 292 -0.48 -5.49 -16.04
N ILE A 293 -1.78 -5.70 -15.90
CA ILE A 293 -2.83 -4.98 -16.65
C ILE A 293 -2.73 -3.47 -16.39
N ARG A 294 -2.56 -3.04 -15.14
CA ARG A 294 -2.34 -1.64 -14.80
C ARG A 294 -1.13 -1.06 -15.54
N GLU A 295 -0.04 -1.82 -15.59
CA GLU A 295 1.18 -1.42 -16.31
C GLU A 295 0.97 -1.29 -17.82
N VAL A 296 0.24 -2.24 -18.43
CA VAL A 296 -0.10 -2.21 -19.87
C VAL A 296 -0.93 -0.99 -20.21
N LEU A 297 -1.92 -0.69 -19.38
CA LEU A 297 -2.91 0.34 -19.67
C LEU A 297 -2.40 1.76 -19.39
N ALA A 298 -1.67 1.98 -18.28
CA ALA A 298 -1.45 3.34 -17.80
C ALA A 298 -0.01 3.68 -17.40
N GLU A 299 0.95 2.75 -17.40
CA GLU A 299 2.29 3.04 -16.91
C GLU A 299 3.29 3.32 -18.03
N GLY A 300 3.79 4.57 -18.06
CA GLY A 300 4.78 5.03 -19.02
C GLY A 300 4.19 5.43 -20.39
N SER A 301 5.04 6.03 -21.21
CA SER A 301 4.62 6.66 -22.47
C SER A 301 4.17 5.69 -23.58
N SER A 302 4.44 4.39 -23.43
CA SER A 302 4.01 3.32 -24.34
C SER A 302 2.77 2.57 -23.85
N ALA A 303 2.22 2.95 -22.69
CA ALA A 303 0.97 2.40 -22.19
C ALA A 303 -0.20 2.74 -23.12
N TRP A 304 -1.16 1.83 -23.24
CA TRP A 304 -2.24 1.94 -24.23
C TRP A 304 -3.04 3.23 -24.10
N LEU A 305 -3.48 3.58 -22.88
CA LEU A 305 -4.27 4.80 -22.67
C LEU A 305 -3.46 6.06 -23.01
N TYR A 306 -2.18 6.10 -22.64
CA TYR A 306 -1.33 7.24 -22.94
C TYR A 306 -1.06 7.34 -24.46
N ALA A 307 -0.67 6.23 -25.09
CA ALA A 307 -0.33 6.21 -26.50
C ALA A 307 -1.53 6.57 -27.40
N GLU A 308 -2.71 5.99 -27.13
CA GLU A 308 -3.90 6.15 -27.94
C GLU A 308 -4.67 7.44 -27.63
N LEU A 309 -4.89 7.73 -26.34
CA LEU A 309 -5.82 8.78 -25.93
C LEU A 309 -5.15 10.11 -25.62
N VAL A 310 -3.87 10.09 -25.19
CA VAL A 310 -3.11 11.33 -24.95
C VAL A 310 -2.37 11.74 -26.23
N ARG A 311 -1.48 10.90 -26.78
CA ARG A 311 -0.65 11.24 -27.93
C ARG A 311 -1.39 11.07 -29.27
N GLY A 312 -2.17 10.00 -29.42
CA GLY A 312 -2.83 9.66 -30.68
C GLY A 312 -4.05 10.56 -30.94
N ARG A 313 -5.13 10.34 -30.20
CA ARG A 313 -6.41 11.05 -30.41
C ARG A 313 -6.51 12.40 -29.70
N GLY A 314 -5.63 12.71 -28.74
CA GLY A 314 -5.61 13.96 -27.99
C GLY A 314 -6.87 14.21 -27.14
N LEU A 315 -7.60 13.16 -26.75
CA LEU A 315 -8.81 13.26 -25.92
C LEU A 315 -8.50 13.53 -24.46
N LEU A 316 -7.32 13.11 -24.03
CA LEU A 316 -6.81 13.30 -22.66
C LEU A 316 -5.55 14.15 -22.68
N THR A 317 -5.30 14.86 -21.60
CA THR A 317 -4.01 15.55 -21.35
C THR A 317 -3.11 14.76 -20.43
N GLY A 318 -3.64 13.78 -19.70
CA GLY A 318 -2.89 12.88 -18.84
C GLY A 318 -3.77 11.74 -18.34
N VAL A 319 -3.13 10.61 -18.04
CA VAL A 319 -3.78 9.43 -17.45
C VAL A 319 -2.82 8.70 -16.55
N ALA A 320 -3.33 8.17 -15.45
CA ALA A 320 -2.61 7.32 -14.51
C ALA A 320 -3.52 6.20 -13.99
N ALA A 321 -2.95 5.15 -13.42
CA ALA A 321 -3.73 4.13 -12.75
C ALA A 321 -3.09 3.69 -11.43
N THR A 322 -3.94 3.35 -10.46
CA THR A 322 -3.55 2.80 -9.17
C THR A 322 -4.24 1.45 -8.94
N TYR A 323 -3.53 0.55 -8.28
CA TYR A 323 -4.06 -0.71 -7.76
C TYR A 323 -3.21 -1.09 -6.55
N ASP A 324 -3.84 -1.27 -5.41
CA ASP A 324 -3.18 -1.77 -4.21
C ASP A 324 -3.57 -3.24 -3.99
N PRO A 325 -2.70 -4.20 -4.29
CA PRO A 325 -2.94 -5.61 -4.04
C PRO A 325 -2.73 -6.00 -2.57
N LEU A 326 -2.08 -5.15 -1.75
CA LEU A 326 -1.65 -5.49 -0.40
C LEU A 326 -2.65 -4.99 0.66
N VAL A 327 -3.93 -5.23 0.43
CA VAL A 327 -5.03 -5.05 1.38
C VAL A 327 -5.70 -6.39 1.66
N ARG A 328 -6.38 -6.51 2.78
CA ARG A 328 -7.01 -7.78 3.20
C ARG A 328 -8.32 -8.10 2.48
N GLY A 329 -9.04 -7.09 2.02
CA GLY A 329 -10.32 -7.24 1.34
C GLY A 329 -10.25 -7.06 -0.16
N ASP A 330 -11.41 -7.10 -0.80
CA ASP A 330 -11.53 -6.69 -2.19
C ASP A 330 -11.22 -5.20 -2.33
N THR A 331 -10.56 -4.84 -3.42
CA THR A 331 -10.07 -3.49 -3.68
C THR A 331 -10.56 -2.97 -5.04
N VAL A 332 -9.98 -1.90 -5.50
CA VAL A 332 -10.27 -1.35 -6.83
C VAL A 332 -8.98 -1.10 -7.62
N ILE A 333 -9.07 -1.27 -8.94
CA ILE A 333 -8.12 -0.67 -9.88
C ILE A 333 -8.74 0.63 -10.38
N THR A 334 -8.07 1.75 -10.17
CA THR A 334 -8.60 3.09 -10.50
C THR A 334 -7.77 3.73 -11.59
N PHE A 335 -8.43 4.20 -12.63
CA PHE A 335 -7.87 5.03 -13.69
C PHE A 335 -8.28 6.48 -13.45
N SER A 336 -7.30 7.39 -13.42
CA SER A 336 -7.49 8.83 -13.27
C SER A 336 -7.09 9.52 -14.58
N ALA A 337 -7.93 10.37 -15.14
CA ALA A 337 -7.64 11.03 -16.41
C ALA A 337 -8.04 12.51 -16.37
N TYR A 338 -7.23 13.37 -16.99
CA TYR A 338 -7.58 14.74 -17.30
C TYR A 338 -8.06 14.82 -18.74
N VAL A 339 -9.26 15.37 -18.93
CA VAL A 339 -9.91 15.41 -20.25
C VAL A 339 -9.55 16.69 -21.00
N ASN A 340 -9.18 16.55 -22.27
CA ASN A 340 -9.02 17.67 -23.18
C ASN A 340 -10.37 18.13 -23.72
N THR A 341 -10.99 19.08 -23.07
CA THR A 341 -12.34 19.56 -23.41
C THR A 341 -12.45 20.27 -24.76
N LEU A 342 -11.32 20.56 -25.41
CA LEU A 342 -11.33 21.04 -26.79
C LEU A 342 -11.61 19.92 -27.80
N ASN A 343 -11.33 18.66 -27.43
CA ASN A 343 -11.38 17.52 -28.33
C ASN A 343 -12.45 16.48 -27.94
N ALA A 344 -12.91 16.48 -26.67
CA ALA A 344 -13.88 15.51 -26.19
C ALA A 344 -14.73 16.04 -25.04
N THR A 345 -15.95 15.51 -24.92
CA THR A 345 -16.75 15.58 -23.70
C THR A 345 -16.24 14.56 -22.67
N LEU A 346 -16.67 14.68 -21.40
CA LEU A 346 -16.34 13.69 -20.37
C LEU A 346 -16.85 12.30 -20.73
N ASP A 347 -18.08 12.19 -21.26
CA ASP A 347 -18.67 10.92 -21.67
C ASP A 347 -17.90 10.28 -22.83
N GLN A 348 -17.55 11.06 -23.86
CA GLN A 348 -16.71 10.57 -24.97
C GLN A 348 -15.32 10.09 -24.48
N ALA A 349 -14.72 10.78 -23.52
CA ALA A 349 -13.45 10.37 -22.93
C ALA A 349 -13.60 9.10 -22.07
N ALA A 350 -14.69 8.97 -21.30
CA ALA A 350 -14.98 7.79 -20.49
C ALA A 350 -15.20 6.56 -21.40
N ASP A 351 -15.99 6.69 -22.45
CA ASP A 351 -16.21 5.61 -23.41
C ASP A 351 -14.90 5.20 -24.12
N ALA A 352 -14.07 6.17 -24.52
CA ALA A 352 -12.78 5.89 -25.14
C ALA A 352 -11.80 5.20 -24.20
N ILE A 353 -11.79 5.54 -22.91
CA ILE A 353 -10.99 4.83 -21.89
C ILE A 353 -11.50 3.40 -21.74
N TYR A 354 -12.82 3.22 -21.58
CA TYR A 354 -13.41 1.90 -21.46
C TYR A 354 -13.16 1.03 -22.70
N GLU A 355 -13.24 1.60 -23.91
CA GLU A 355 -12.93 0.92 -25.17
C GLU A 355 -11.50 0.31 -25.14
N GLN A 356 -10.51 1.09 -24.71
CA GLN A 356 -9.13 0.60 -24.60
C GLN A 356 -8.97 -0.50 -23.54
N ILE A 357 -9.70 -0.39 -22.42
CA ILE A 357 -9.71 -1.43 -21.38
C ILE A 357 -10.36 -2.70 -21.91
N ALA A 358 -11.50 -2.59 -22.61
CA ALA A 358 -12.24 -3.70 -23.19
C ALA A 358 -11.43 -4.43 -24.28
N ARG A 359 -10.52 -3.75 -24.97
CA ARG A 359 -9.61 -4.39 -25.94
C ARG A 359 -8.79 -5.52 -25.30
N LEU A 360 -8.36 -5.39 -24.04
CA LEU A 360 -7.68 -6.47 -23.35
C LEU A 360 -8.50 -7.75 -23.17
N GLN A 361 -9.83 -7.67 -23.27
CA GLN A 361 -10.71 -8.82 -23.18
C GLN A 361 -10.75 -9.64 -24.49
N THR A 362 -10.45 -9.00 -25.61
CA THR A 362 -10.61 -9.57 -26.95
C THR A 362 -9.32 -9.64 -27.74
N GLU A 363 -8.42 -8.69 -27.58
CA GLU A 363 -7.16 -8.61 -28.31
C GLU A 363 -6.01 -9.16 -27.46
N ALA A 364 -5.24 -10.09 -28.01
CA ALA A 364 -4.06 -10.60 -27.36
C ALA A 364 -2.94 -9.56 -27.39
N LEU A 365 -2.24 -9.40 -26.28
CA LEU A 365 -0.99 -8.64 -26.27
C LEU A 365 0.04 -9.31 -27.18
N SER A 366 0.75 -8.53 -27.99
CA SER A 366 1.87 -9.06 -28.73
C SER A 366 2.97 -9.54 -27.78
N ALA A 367 3.78 -10.50 -28.21
CA ALA A 367 4.91 -10.98 -27.42
C ALA A 367 5.84 -9.84 -27.00
N GLU A 368 6.08 -8.88 -27.90
CA GLU A 368 6.91 -7.71 -27.63
C GLU A 368 6.30 -6.79 -26.56
N GLN A 369 5.00 -6.51 -26.62
CA GLN A 369 4.32 -5.69 -25.63
C GLN A 369 4.39 -6.35 -24.24
N LEU A 370 4.07 -7.64 -24.16
CA LEU A 370 4.10 -8.39 -22.91
C LEU A 370 5.50 -8.45 -22.31
N GLN A 371 6.53 -8.76 -23.10
CA GLN A 371 7.90 -8.82 -22.64
C GLN A 371 8.41 -7.46 -22.13
N ARG A 372 8.09 -6.36 -22.82
CA ARG A 372 8.46 -5.00 -22.41
C ARG A 372 7.87 -4.65 -21.03
N VAL A 373 6.61 -5.00 -20.79
CA VAL A 373 5.96 -4.74 -19.50
C VAL A 373 6.58 -5.60 -18.41
N LYS A 374 6.78 -6.89 -18.66
CA LYS A 374 7.45 -7.79 -17.72
C LYS A 374 8.84 -7.28 -17.33
N LEU A 375 9.64 -6.90 -18.31
CA LEU A 375 11.00 -6.38 -18.09
C LEU A 375 10.97 -5.13 -17.17
N ARG A 376 10.03 -4.21 -17.41
CA ARG A 376 9.88 -3.02 -16.57
C ARG A 376 9.49 -3.38 -15.12
N MET A 377 8.56 -4.31 -14.93
CA MET A 377 8.16 -4.78 -13.60
C MET A 377 9.33 -5.47 -12.87
N LEU A 378 10.08 -6.34 -13.57
CA LEU A 378 11.25 -7.02 -13.03
C LEU A 378 12.39 -6.06 -12.69
N ALA A 379 12.64 -5.05 -13.53
CA ALA A 379 13.64 -4.02 -13.26
C ALA A 379 13.28 -3.22 -11.99
N ARG A 380 12.00 -2.86 -11.81
CA ARG A 380 11.52 -2.19 -10.60
C ARG A 380 11.73 -3.05 -9.35
N GLN A 381 11.46 -4.36 -9.46
CA GLN A 381 11.73 -5.30 -8.38
C GLN A 381 13.23 -5.34 -8.05
N LEU A 382 14.10 -5.41 -9.06
CA LEU A 382 15.55 -5.40 -8.86
C LEU A 382 16.02 -4.15 -8.10
N PHE A 383 15.51 -2.97 -8.49
CA PHE A 383 15.84 -1.72 -7.79
C PHE A 383 15.33 -1.71 -6.35
N SER A 384 14.19 -2.31 -6.06
CA SER A 384 13.66 -2.37 -4.68
C SER A 384 14.55 -3.18 -3.74
N LEU A 385 15.32 -4.15 -4.27
CA LEU A 385 16.24 -4.96 -3.46
C LEU A 385 17.45 -4.18 -2.92
N ASP A 386 17.75 -3.00 -3.43
CA ASP A 386 18.83 -2.17 -2.92
C ASP A 386 18.46 -1.45 -1.61
N SER A 387 17.17 -1.28 -1.32
CA SER A 387 16.67 -0.61 -0.13
C SER A 387 16.20 -1.60 0.94
N ALA A 388 16.90 -1.64 2.06
CA ALA A 388 16.47 -2.44 3.22
C ALA A 388 15.08 -2.02 3.74
N THR A 389 14.79 -0.72 3.75
CA THR A 389 13.46 -0.19 4.13
C THR A 389 12.37 -0.64 3.16
N ALA A 390 12.60 -0.56 1.84
CA ALA A 390 11.62 -1.00 0.86
C ALA A 390 11.32 -2.50 0.97
N GLN A 391 12.35 -3.33 1.17
CA GLN A 391 12.18 -4.75 1.41
C GLN A 391 11.39 -5.02 2.70
N ALA A 392 11.73 -4.35 3.80
CA ALA A 392 11.00 -4.49 5.07
C ALA A 392 9.53 -4.09 4.92
N SER A 393 9.24 -3.00 4.20
CA SER A 393 7.88 -2.55 3.93
C SER A 393 7.08 -3.55 3.09
N GLN A 394 7.67 -4.15 2.07
CA GLN A 394 7.00 -5.18 1.26
C GLN A 394 6.71 -6.44 2.08
N ILE A 395 7.68 -6.93 2.88
CA ILE A 395 7.52 -8.09 3.75
C ILE A 395 6.39 -7.83 4.76
N GLY A 396 6.43 -6.68 5.43
CA GLY A 396 5.44 -6.30 6.44
C GLY A 396 4.04 -6.12 5.85
N ALA A 397 3.92 -5.45 4.70
CA ALA A 397 2.65 -5.26 4.02
C ALA A 397 2.02 -6.60 3.59
N ILE A 398 2.80 -7.54 3.02
CA ILE A 398 2.31 -8.88 2.69
C ILE A 398 1.83 -9.61 3.98
N ALA A 399 2.64 -9.61 5.02
CA ALA A 399 2.29 -10.26 6.29
C ALA A 399 1.00 -9.67 6.91
N ALA A 400 0.83 -8.35 6.84
CA ALA A 400 -0.35 -7.65 7.35
C ALA A 400 -1.64 -8.02 6.61
N THR A 401 -1.55 -8.50 5.35
CA THR A 401 -2.73 -9.04 4.64
C THR A 401 -3.14 -10.44 5.12
N GLY A 402 -2.33 -11.08 5.96
CA GLY A 402 -2.50 -12.47 6.36
C GLY A 402 -1.95 -13.47 5.34
N GLN A 403 -1.21 -13.01 4.33
CA GLN A 403 -0.56 -13.86 3.35
C GLN A 403 0.86 -14.24 3.82
N PRO A 404 1.39 -15.39 3.37
CA PRO A 404 2.78 -15.76 3.64
C PRO A 404 3.74 -14.71 3.07
N ALA A 405 4.56 -14.11 3.94
CA ALA A 405 5.50 -13.06 3.50
C ALA A 405 6.54 -13.57 2.47
N THR A 406 6.72 -14.88 2.35
CA THR A 406 7.55 -15.53 1.30
C THR A 406 7.06 -15.26 -0.12
N LEU A 407 5.82 -14.77 -0.30
CA LEU A 407 5.31 -14.31 -1.60
C LEU A 407 6.18 -13.20 -2.22
N ILE A 408 6.94 -12.47 -1.42
CA ILE A 408 7.91 -11.49 -1.93
C ILE A 408 8.95 -12.15 -2.86
N ASP A 409 9.36 -13.38 -2.57
CA ASP A 409 10.36 -14.11 -3.35
C ASP A 409 9.76 -14.76 -4.61
N GLU A 410 8.43 -14.94 -4.64
CA GLU A 410 7.68 -15.46 -5.79
C GLU A 410 7.37 -14.40 -6.86
N HIS A 411 7.54 -13.13 -6.55
CA HIS A 411 7.12 -12.00 -7.39
C HIS A 411 7.70 -12.10 -8.82
N ALA A 412 9.01 -12.31 -8.94
CA ALA A 412 9.66 -12.41 -10.25
C ALA A 412 9.17 -13.63 -11.05
N ARG A 413 8.99 -14.78 -10.39
CA ARG A 413 8.47 -15.99 -11.01
C ARG A 413 7.04 -15.78 -11.51
N LEU A 414 6.17 -15.20 -10.69
CA LEU A 414 4.79 -14.93 -11.07
C LEU A 414 4.72 -14.01 -12.31
N ILE A 415 5.50 -12.93 -12.34
CA ILE A 415 5.56 -12.03 -13.52
C ILE A 415 6.01 -12.82 -14.76
N SER A 416 7.02 -13.69 -14.65
CA SER A 416 7.59 -14.40 -15.79
C SER A 416 6.60 -15.33 -16.45
N ILE A 417 5.72 -15.98 -15.70
CA ILE A 417 4.77 -16.99 -16.22
C ILE A 417 3.45 -16.41 -16.75
N ILE A 418 3.14 -15.11 -16.51
CA ILE A 418 1.94 -14.50 -17.09
C ILE A 418 2.05 -14.53 -18.61
N ASP A 419 1.04 -15.04 -19.29
CA ASP A 419 0.90 -14.98 -20.73
C ASP A 419 -0.27 -14.11 -21.17
N SER A 420 -0.43 -13.92 -22.47
CA SER A 420 -1.49 -13.07 -23.02
C SER A 420 -2.89 -13.66 -22.78
N ALA A 421 -3.02 -14.99 -22.72
CA ALA A 421 -4.29 -15.65 -22.43
C ALA A 421 -4.73 -15.39 -20.99
N GLN A 422 -3.78 -15.45 -20.05
CA GLN A 422 -4.02 -15.08 -18.64
C GLN A 422 -4.46 -13.62 -18.50
N VAL A 423 -3.81 -12.68 -19.22
CA VAL A 423 -4.21 -11.27 -19.22
C VAL A 423 -5.66 -11.10 -19.72
N GLN A 424 -6.01 -11.74 -20.83
CA GLN A 424 -7.39 -11.70 -21.37
C GLN A 424 -8.40 -12.30 -20.41
N GLN A 425 -8.07 -13.44 -19.78
CA GLN A 425 -8.95 -14.11 -18.83
C GLN A 425 -9.25 -13.20 -17.63
N VAL A 426 -8.23 -12.60 -17.03
CA VAL A 426 -8.36 -11.70 -15.89
C VAL A 426 -9.13 -10.42 -16.30
N ALA A 427 -8.83 -9.84 -17.47
CA ALA A 427 -9.55 -8.68 -17.97
C ALA A 427 -11.05 -8.96 -18.17
N ARG A 428 -11.42 -10.12 -18.74
CA ARG A 428 -12.83 -10.52 -18.89
C ARG A 428 -13.54 -10.70 -17.56
N THR A 429 -12.85 -11.25 -16.57
CA THR A 429 -13.45 -11.56 -15.27
C THR A 429 -13.66 -10.31 -14.40
N TYR A 430 -12.73 -9.34 -14.49
CA TYR A 430 -12.69 -8.26 -13.51
C TYR A 430 -12.86 -6.85 -14.08
N LEU A 431 -12.82 -6.64 -15.40
CA LEU A 431 -12.91 -5.31 -15.99
C LEU A 431 -14.20 -5.12 -16.84
N GLY A 432 -15.28 -5.82 -16.47
CA GLY A 432 -16.61 -5.64 -17.06
C GLY A 432 -17.33 -4.41 -16.51
N ARG A 433 -18.33 -3.90 -17.26
CA ARG A 433 -19.11 -2.71 -16.87
C ARG A 433 -19.85 -2.90 -15.55
N GLU A 434 -20.25 -4.11 -15.22
CA GLU A 434 -20.92 -4.42 -13.94
C GLU A 434 -20.03 -4.17 -12.72
N ARG A 435 -18.75 -3.95 -12.92
CA ARG A 435 -17.76 -3.63 -11.86
C ARG A 435 -17.29 -2.18 -11.89
N LEU A 436 -17.76 -1.41 -12.89
CA LEU A 436 -17.29 -0.06 -13.17
C LEU A 436 -18.00 0.97 -12.30
N THR A 437 -17.21 1.82 -11.66
CA THR A 437 -17.67 3.08 -11.04
C THR A 437 -16.98 4.24 -11.74
N THR A 438 -17.76 5.20 -12.24
CA THR A 438 -17.25 6.40 -12.92
C THR A 438 -17.61 7.65 -12.14
N THR A 439 -16.64 8.54 -11.92
CA THR A 439 -16.85 9.88 -11.37
C THR A 439 -16.36 10.93 -12.35
N SER A 440 -17.28 11.77 -12.82
CA SER A 440 -16.97 12.94 -13.62
C SER A 440 -16.55 14.10 -12.73
N LEU A 441 -15.34 14.63 -12.95
CA LEU A 441 -14.80 15.78 -12.23
C LEU A 441 -15.10 17.05 -13.00
N LEU A 442 -15.69 18.03 -12.31
CA LEU A 442 -16.14 19.29 -12.90
C LEU A 442 -15.56 20.48 -12.14
N PRO A 443 -15.10 21.54 -12.82
CA PRO A 443 -14.79 22.79 -12.17
C PRO A 443 -16.03 23.34 -11.46
N GLY A 444 -15.91 23.58 -10.16
CA GLY A 444 -16.94 24.29 -9.39
C GLY A 444 -16.79 25.79 -9.53
N ALA A 445 -17.87 26.55 -9.28
CA ALA A 445 -17.77 27.99 -9.15
C ALA A 445 -16.82 28.36 -8.00
N GLN A 446 -15.95 29.34 -8.22
CA GLN A 446 -15.21 29.94 -7.11
C GLN A 446 -16.23 30.70 -6.24
N ALA A 447 -16.24 30.40 -4.93
CA ALA A 447 -17.09 31.10 -3.96
C ALA A 447 -16.63 32.54 -3.77
#